data_264cd3df3bb415e7a5c6f776659a8182
#
_entry.id   264cd3df3bb415e7a5c6f776659a8182
#
_cell.length_a   1.000
_cell.length_b   1.000
_cell.length_c   1.000
_cell.angle_alpha   90.00
_cell.angle_beta   90.00
_cell.angle_gamma   90.00
#
_symmetry.space_group_name_H-M   'P 1'
#
loop_
_entity.id
_entity.type
_entity.pdbx_description
1 polymer ?
#
loop_
_entity_poly.entity_id
_entity_poly.type
_entity_poly.pdbx_seq_one_letter_code
_entity_poly.pdbx_strand_id
1 'polypeptide(L)'
;HAHARIRGIDASKAEALQGVKAIITSADILDQPSIYAGPARVQQNLHHVTRNIMAREKAMYEGHAVAAIAATSTAIANEALKLIAVDYEVLPHATDVADALKPGAPLLHEDQITMGMDPASTEPSNIAKYAEFNVGDLAVGFAEADEVVELEFTTAAVHQGYIEPHA
;
A
#
# COMPACT_ATOMS: atom_id res chain seq x y z
N HIS A 1 -0.24 -5.77 11.87
CA HIS A 1 1.04 -6.16 11.27
C HIS A 1 1.38 -5.24 10.11
N ALA A 2 2.66 -4.88 10.00
CA ALA A 2 3.14 -4.05 8.89
C ALA A 2 3.18 -4.80 7.55
N HIS A 3 3.43 -6.12 7.58
CA HIS A 3 3.39 -7.00 6.41
C HIS A 3 3.11 -8.42 6.88
N ALA A 4 2.04 -9.02 6.40
CA ALA A 4 1.66 -10.38 6.78
C ALA A 4 0.86 -11.06 5.67
N ARG A 5 1.09 -12.34 5.44
CA ARG A 5 0.24 -13.18 4.61
C ARG A 5 -1.03 -13.55 5.39
N ILE A 6 -2.17 -13.48 4.75
CA ILE A 6 -3.44 -13.94 5.31
C ILE A 6 -3.63 -15.39 4.88
N ARG A 7 -3.54 -16.32 5.84
CA ARG A 7 -3.74 -17.75 5.61
C ARG A 7 -5.20 -18.15 5.68
N GLY A 8 -6.00 -17.41 6.43
CA GLY A 8 -7.44 -17.63 6.54
C GLY A 8 -8.13 -16.57 7.38
N ILE A 9 -9.42 -16.42 7.14
CA ILE A 9 -10.32 -15.56 7.89
C ILE A 9 -11.51 -16.41 8.33
N ASP A 10 -11.74 -16.54 9.63
CA ASP A 10 -12.92 -17.19 10.19
C ASP A 10 -13.84 -16.14 10.80
N ALA A 11 -14.93 -15.85 10.10
CA ALA A 11 -15.98 -14.92 10.51
C ALA A 11 -17.20 -15.63 11.12
N SER A 12 -17.23 -16.96 11.22
CA SER A 12 -18.39 -17.76 11.59
C SER A 12 -19.07 -17.35 12.90
N LYS A 13 -18.26 -17.01 13.92
CA LYS A 13 -18.76 -16.54 15.22
C LYS A 13 -19.37 -15.14 15.13
N ALA A 14 -18.78 -14.28 14.29
CA ALA A 14 -19.29 -12.94 14.07
C ALA A 14 -20.60 -12.96 13.27
N GLU A 15 -20.70 -13.83 12.26
CA GLU A 15 -21.93 -14.03 11.47
C GLU A 15 -23.11 -14.55 12.31
N ALA A 16 -22.80 -15.40 13.30
CA ALA A 16 -23.81 -15.95 14.21
C ALA A 16 -24.31 -14.92 15.26
N LEU A 17 -23.64 -13.77 15.41
CA LEU A 17 -24.04 -12.77 16.40
C LEU A 17 -25.33 -12.07 15.98
N GLN A 18 -26.34 -12.11 16.86
CA GLN A 18 -27.63 -11.48 16.59
C GLN A 18 -27.45 -9.96 16.33
N GLY A 19 -27.97 -9.49 15.22
CA GLY A 19 -27.90 -8.09 14.81
C GLY A 19 -26.80 -7.80 13.77
N VAL A 20 -25.90 -8.72 13.50
CA VAL A 20 -25.02 -8.66 12.32
C VAL A 20 -25.87 -8.90 11.07
N LYS A 21 -25.66 -8.12 10.05
CA LYS A 21 -26.39 -8.15 8.78
C LYS A 21 -25.56 -8.66 7.62
N ALA A 22 -24.30 -8.30 7.59
CA ALA A 22 -23.36 -8.75 6.58
C ALA A 22 -21.93 -8.62 7.11
N ILE A 23 -21.09 -9.51 6.65
CA ILE A 23 -19.62 -9.41 6.77
C ILE A 23 -19.08 -9.58 5.35
N ILE A 24 -18.19 -8.69 4.95
CA ILE A 24 -17.50 -8.79 3.68
C ILE A 24 -15.99 -8.88 3.90
N THR A 25 -15.35 -9.59 3.01
CA THR A 25 -13.89 -9.72 2.93
C THR A 25 -13.44 -9.41 1.50
N SER A 26 -12.16 -9.54 1.22
CA SER A 26 -11.66 -9.41 -0.16
C SER A 26 -12.26 -10.41 -1.14
N ALA A 27 -12.85 -11.52 -0.68
CA ALA A 27 -13.53 -12.50 -1.53
C ALA A 27 -14.80 -11.92 -2.19
N ASP A 28 -15.40 -10.92 -1.56
CA ASP A 28 -16.63 -10.26 -2.04
C ASP A 28 -16.31 -9.08 -2.98
N ILE A 29 -15.02 -8.71 -3.09
CA ILE A 29 -14.55 -7.63 -3.97
C ILE A 29 -14.00 -8.24 -5.25
N LEU A 30 -14.47 -7.74 -6.41
CA LEU A 30 -13.99 -8.19 -7.70
C LEU A 30 -12.48 -7.98 -7.82
N ASP A 31 -11.74 -9.05 -8.07
CA ASP A 31 -10.32 -8.96 -8.37
C ASP A 31 -10.13 -8.40 -9.80
N GLN A 32 -9.39 -7.31 -9.91
CA GLN A 32 -9.15 -6.66 -11.19
C GLN A 32 -7.82 -7.16 -11.78
N PRO A 33 -7.75 -7.36 -13.10
CA PRO A 33 -6.49 -7.66 -13.77
C PRO A 33 -5.55 -6.45 -13.72
N SER A 34 -4.27 -6.68 -14.03
CA SER A 34 -3.28 -5.62 -14.15
C SER A 34 -3.56 -4.74 -15.37
N ILE A 35 -4.52 -3.83 -15.21
CA ILE A 35 -4.93 -2.85 -16.21
C ILE A 35 -4.73 -1.46 -15.64
N TYR A 36 -4.08 -0.60 -16.39
CA TYR A 36 -3.95 0.81 -16.04
C TYR A 36 -5.19 1.58 -16.49
N ALA A 37 -5.84 2.26 -15.56
CA ALA A 37 -7.03 3.07 -15.81
C ALA A 37 -6.86 4.47 -15.19
N GLY A 38 -7.53 5.44 -15.79
CA GLY A 38 -7.52 6.83 -15.36
C GLY A 38 -7.01 7.78 -16.47
N PRO A 39 -7.03 9.10 -16.22
CA PRO A 39 -6.46 10.08 -17.13
C PRO A 39 -4.97 9.81 -17.38
N ALA A 40 -4.46 10.11 -18.58
CA ALA A 40 -3.12 9.75 -19.04
C ALA A 40 -1.97 10.11 -18.07
N ARG A 41 -2.14 11.12 -17.22
CA ARG A 41 -1.14 11.56 -16.23
C ARG A 41 -1.31 10.94 -14.85
N VAL A 42 -2.45 10.27 -14.58
CA VAL A 42 -2.81 9.71 -13.26
C VAL A 42 -3.37 8.28 -13.47
N GLN A 43 -2.66 7.49 -14.25
CA GLN A 43 -3.04 6.09 -14.42
C GLN A 43 -2.69 5.27 -13.19
N GLN A 44 -3.64 4.47 -12.73
CA GLN A 44 -3.47 3.54 -11.62
C GLN A 44 -3.69 2.11 -12.10
N ASN A 45 -2.90 1.19 -11.57
CA ASN A 45 -3.10 -0.22 -11.82
C ASN A 45 -4.27 -0.73 -10.98
N LEU A 46 -5.35 -1.15 -11.64
CA LEU A 46 -6.58 -1.61 -10.96
C LEU A 46 -6.34 -2.81 -10.06
N HIS A 47 -5.42 -3.68 -10.41
CA HIS A 47 -5.01 -4.80 -9.57
C HIS A 47 -4.51 -4.35 -8.19
N HIS A 48 -3.63 -3.35 -8.14
CA HIS A 48 -3.15 -2.81 -6.88
C HIS A 48 -4.21 -1.99 -6.15
N VAL A 49 -5.07 -1.26 -6.88
CA VAL A 49 -6.17 -0.50 -6.29
C VAL A 49 -7.13 -1.42 -5.53
N THR A 50 -7.58 -2.52 -6.13
CA THR A 50 -8.51 -3.45 -5.47
C THR A 50 -7.89 -4.14 -4.26
N ARG A 51 -6.61 -4.46 -4.31
CA ARG A 51 -5.87 -5.03 -3.17
C ARG A 51 -5.64 -4.03 -2.05
N ASN A 52 -5.59 -2.75 -2.37
CA ASN A 52 -5.45 -1.70 -1.35
C ASN A 52 -6.78 -1.34 -0.66
N ILE A 53 -7.93 -1.60 -1.32
CA ILE A 53 -9.26 -1.41 -0.70
C ILE A 53 -9.43 -2.40 0.47
N MET A 54 -9.06 -3.66 0.26
CA MET A 54 -9.16 -4.72 1.27
C MET A 54 -8.06 -5.76 1.03
N ALA A 55 -7.38 -6.14 2.11
CA ALA A 55 -6.30 -7.11 2.07
C ALA A 55 -6.81 -8.46 1.55
N ARG A 56 -6.18 -8.97 0.48
CA ARG A 56 -6.56 -10.25 -0.15
C ARG A 56 -5.62 -11.36 0.31
N GLU A 57 -4.45 -11.47 -0.27
CA GLU A 57 -3.47 -12.48 0.11
C GLU A 57 -2.54 -11.99 1.22
N LYS A 58 -2.32 -10.66 1.27
CA LYS A 58 -1.41 -10.03 2.22
C LYS A 58 -2.00 -8.75 2.81
N ALA A 59 -1.80 -8.55 4.11
CA ALA A 59 -1.86 -7.24 4.72
C ALA A 59 -0.54 -6.52 4.44
N MET A 60 -0.59 -5.35 3.80
CA MET A 60 0.57 -4.63 3.28
C MET A 60 1.01 -3.46 4.16
N TYR A 61 0.20 -3.11 5.14
CA TYR A 61 0.48 -2.06 6.13
C TYR A 61 -0.39 -2.24 7.37
N GLU A 62 -0.01 -1.63 8.47
CA GLU A 62 -0.83 -1.62 9.68
C GLU A 62 -2.10 -0.80 9.46
N GLY A 63 -3.25 -1.39 9.80
CA GLY A 63 -4.56 -0.79 9.51
C GLY A 63 -5.14 -1.17 8.15
N HIS A 64 -4.48 -2.04 7.36
CA HIS A 64 -5.05 -2.56 6.13
C HIS A 64 -6.34 -3.33 6.43
N ALA A 65 -7.46 -2.90 5.85
CA ALA A 65 -8.75 -3.51 6.08
C ALA A 65 -8.76 -4.97 5.62
N VAL A 66 -9.22 -5.88 6.48
CA VAL A 66 -9.29 -7.33 6.22
C VAL A 66 -10.73 -7.80 6.10
N ALA A 67 -11.62 -7.20 6.89
CA ALA A 67 -13.05 -7.46 6.85
C ALA A 67 -13.82 -6.19 7.19
N ALA A 68 -15.06 -6.09 6.70
CA ALA A 68 -15.99 -5.04 7.08
C ALA A 68 -17.33 -5.65 7.52
N ILE A 69 -17.96 -5.03 8.51
CA ILE A 69 -19.17 -5.54 9.14
C ILE A 69 -20.28 -4.51 9.06
N ALA A 70 -21.47 -4.94 8.65
CA ALA A 70 -22.70 -4.20 8.80
C ALA A 70 -23.54 -4.85 9.93
N ALA A 71 -24.00 -4.04 10.89
CA ALA A 71 -24.81 -4.50 12.00
C ALA A 71 -25.91 -3.49 12.34
N THR A 72 -26.87 -3.88 13.18
CA THR A 72 -28.00 -3.03 13.59
C THR A 72 -27.60 -1.93 14.57
N SER A 73 -26.38 -2.00 15.16
CA SER A 73 -25.79 -0.95 15.96
C SER A 73 -24.29 -1.01 15.96
N THR A 74 -23.62 0.12 16.25
CA THR A 74 -22.18 0.20 16.39
C THR A 74 -21.65 -0.72 17.48
N ALA A 75 -22.39 -0.88 18.58
CA ALA A 75 -22.00 -1.77 19.68
C ALA A 75 -21.91 -3.23 19.20
N ILE A 76 -22.90 -3.71 18.44
CA ILE A 76 -22.89 -5.06 17.85
C ILE A 76 -21.77 -5.20 16.83
N ALA A 77 -21.56 -4.20 15.97
CA ALA A 77 -20.46 -4.22 15.01
C ALA A 77 -19.10 -4.36 15.71
N ASN A 78 -18.87 -3.60 16.78
CA ASN A 78 -17.63 -3.66 17.55
C ASN A 78 -17.44 -4.99 18.31
N GLU A 79 -18.53 -5.62 18.74
CA GLU A 79 -18.49 -6.96 19.32
C GLU A 79 -18.16 -8.01 18.24
N ALA A 80 -18.82 -7.94 17.09
CA ALA A 80 -18.60 -8.84 15.98
C ALA A 80 -17.14 -8.76 15.45
N LEU A 81 -16.54 -7.57 15.39
CA LEU A 81 -15.13 -7.42 15.00
C LEU A 81 -14.16 -8.24 15.86
N LYS A 82 -14.45 -8.38 17.16
CA LYS A 82 -13.63 -9.17 18.09
C LYS A 82 -13.77 -10.69 17.91
N LEU A 83 -14.83 -11.11 17.22
CA LEU A 83 -15.14 -12.52 16.96
C LEU A 83 -14.56 -13.03 15.64
N ILE A 84 -14.07 -12.13 14.77
CA ILE A 84 -13.37 -12.51 13.55
C ILE A 84 -11.97 -12.96 13.91
N ALA A 85 -11.62 -14.19 13.56
CA ALA A 85 -10.27 -14.71 13.69
C ALA A 85 -9.54 -14.65 12.35
N VAL A 86 -8.34 -14.07 12.35
CA VAL A 86 -7.49 -14.02 11.15
C VAL A 86 -6.18 -14.75 11.44
N ASP A 87 -5.87 -15.72 10.60
CA ASP A 87 -4.59 -16.45 10.66
C ASP A 87 -3.55 -15.72 9.82
N TYR A 88 -2.57 -15.12 10.49
CA TYR A 88 -1.50 -14.36 9.89
C TYR A 88 -0.15 -15.10 9.95
N GLU A 89 0.53 -15.13 8.81
CA GLU A 89 1.96 -15.36 8.74
C GLU A 89 2.69 -14.03 8.63
N VAL A 90 3.37 -13.62 9.69
CA VAL A 90 4.14 -12.35 9.68
C VAL A 90 5.31 -12.47 8.72
N LEU A 91 5.43 -11.49 7.82
CA LEU A 91 6.47 -11.41 6.80
C LEU A 91 7.52 -10.35 7.15
N PRO A 92 8.75 -10.47 6.62
CA PRO A 92 9.72 -9.39 6.66
C PRO A 92 9.14 -8.10 6.08
N HIS A 93 9.49 -6.96 6.66
CA HIS A 93 8.96 -5.66 6.24
C HIS A 93 10.01 -4.57 6.36
N ALA A 94 9.82 -3.50 5.58
CA ALA A 94 10.52 -2.25 5.70
C ALA A 94 9.46 -1.14 5.85
N THR A 95 9.52 -0.40 6.95
CA THR A 95 8.58 0.69 7.25
C THR A 95 9.18 2.08 7.00
N ASP A 96 10.45 2.12 6.71
CA ASP A 96 11.20 3.32 6.33
C ASP A 96 11.57 3.28 4.84
N VAL A 97 11.51 4.43 4.17
CA VAL A 97 11.81 4.54 2.74
C VAL A 97 13.25 4.15 2.43
N ALA A 98 14.21 4.58 3.27
CA ALA A 98 15.61 4.26 3.07
C ALA A 98 15.87 2.75 3.22
N ASP A 99 15.18 2.08 4.15
CA ASP A 99 15.26 0.63 4.33
C ASP A 99 14.60 -0.11 3.15
N ALA A 100 13.48 0.40 2.63
CA ALA A 100 12.79 -0.20 1.48
C ALA A 100 13.59 -0.14 0.17
N LEU A 101 14.54 0.80 0.07
CA LEU A 101 15.42 0.96 -1.10
C LEU A 101 16.72 0.15 -1.02
N LYS A 102 17.04 -0.46 0.11
CA LYS A 102 18.27 -1.27 0.26
C LYS A 102 18.24 -2.49 -0.64
N PRO A 103 19.41 -2.92 -1.15
CA PRO A 103 19.52 -4.20 -1.85
C PRO A 103 19.01 -5.36 -0.97
N GLY A 104 18.12 -6.19 -1.52
CA GLY A 104 17.52 -7.30 -0.79
C GLY A 104 16.42 -6.94 0.19
N ALA A 105 15.93 -5.68 0.19
CA ALA A 105 14.75 -5.30 0.95
C ALA A 105 13.54 -6.16 0.59
N PRO A 106 12.69 -6.52 1.55
CA PRO A 106 11.49 -7.28 1.25
C PRO A 106 10.57 -6.49 0.31
N LEU A 107 10.11 -7.13 -0.76
CA LEU A 107 9.17 -6.54 -1.71
C LEU A 107 7.77 -6.54 -1.12
N LEU A 108 7.11 -5.40 -1.15
CA LEU A 108 5.70 -5.29 -0.76
C LEU A 108 4.79 -5.84 -1.86
N HIS A 109 5.05 -5.46 -3.11
CA HIS A 109 4.40 -5.97 -4.32
C HIS A 109 5.41 -6.75 -5.15
N GLU A 110 5.23 -8.06 -5.23
CA GLU A 110 6.17 -8.98 -5.92
C GLU A 110 6.10 -8.87 -7.45
N ASP A 111 5.09 -8.18 -7.96
CA ASP A 111 4.81 -7.96 -9.39
C ASP A 111 4.94 -6.48 -9.81
N GLN A 112 5.32 -5.60 -8.90
CA GLN A 112 5.46 -4.17 -9.18
C GLN A 112 6.77 -3.86 -9.89
N ILE A 113 6.68 -3.52 -11.17
CA ILE A 113 7.81 -3.06 -11.99
C ILE A 113 7.89 -1.54 -11.94
N THR A 114 9.10 -1.01 -11.74
CA THR A 114 9.34 0.43 -11.75
C THR A 114 8.99 1.03 -13.11
N MET A 115 8.04 1.96 -13.14
CA MET A 115 7.68 2.69 -14.36
C MET A 115 8.65 3.86 -14.61
N GLY A 116 8.82 4.22 -15.89
CA GLY A 116 9.55 5.43 -16.31
C GLY A 116 11.06 5.30 -16.34
N MET A 117 11.60 4.09 -16.20
CA MET A 117 13.02 3.82 -16.42
C MET A 117 13.32 3.64 -17.92
N ASP A 118 14.51 4.06 -18.35
CA ASP A 118 15.04 3.82 -19.67
C ASP A 118 16.51 3.30 -19.54
N PRO A 119 16.82 2.05 -19.91
CA PRO A 119 15.89 1.03 -20.40
C PRO A 119 14.86 0.60 -19.34
N ALA A 120 13.70 0.12 -19.81
CA ALA A 120 12.63 -0.34 -18.91
C ALA A 120 13.12 -1.45 -17.97
N SER A 121 12.76 -1.34 -16.68
CA SER A 121 13.05 -2.40 -15.70
C SER A 121 12.22 -3.64 -15.99
N THR A 122 12.80 -4.81 -15.76
CA THR A 122 12.14 -6.12 -15.86
C THR A 122 11.98 -6.79 -14.49
N GLU A 123 12.64 -6.26 -13.48
CA GLU A 123 12.64 -6.83 -12.13
C GLU A 123 11.68 -6.07 -11.21
N PRO A 124 10.97 -6.79 -10.33
CA PRO A 124 10.13 -6.16 -9.31
C PRO A 124 10.95 -5.27 -8.35
N SER A 125 10.32 -4.18 -7.91
CA SER A 125 10.97 -3.20 -7.04
C SER A 125 9.96 -2.52 -6.11
N ASN A 126 10.44 -2.03 -4.97
CA ASN A 126 9.68 -1.14 -4.09
C ASN A 126 9.55 0.30 -4.65
N ILE A 127 10.17 0.59 -5.80
CA ILE A 127 10.07 1.87 -6.49
C ILE A 127 8.93 1.80 -7.49
N ALA A 128 7.86 2.54 -7.24
CA ALA A 128 6.69 2.52 -8.13
C ALA A 128 6.96 3.25 -9.44
N LYS A 129 7.68 4.38 -9.39
CA LYS A 129 7.94 5.21 -10.56
C LYS A 129 9.27 5.94 -10.43
N TYR A 130 10.00 6.00 -11.53
CA TYR A 130 11.17 6.86 -11.72
C TYR A 130 10.81 8.01 -12.66
N ALA A 131 11.31 9.21 -12.38
CA ALA A 131 11.19 10.35 -13.26
C ALA A 131 12.47 11.19 -13.16
N GLU A 132 13.02 11.55 -14.31
CA GLU A 132 14.21 12.37 -14.42
C GLU A 132 13.90 13.61 -15.25
N PHE A 133 14.40 14.74 -14.79
CA PHE A 133 14.26 16.03 -15.48
C PHE A 133 15.66 16.65 -15.60
N ASN A 134 16.14 16.74 -16.81
CA ASN A 134 17.44 17.35 -17.12
C ASN A 134 17.24 18.66 -17.85
N VAL A 135 17.89 19.73 -17.36
CA VAL A 135 17.94 21.03 -18.01
C VAL A 135 19.39 21.50 -18.01
N GLY A 136 19.94 21.71 -19.20
CA GLY A 136 21.35 22.09 -19.38
C GLY A 136 22.30 20.88 -19.28
N ASP A 137 23.58 21.19 -19.04
CA ASP A 137 24.65 20.20 -18.89
C ASP A 137 25.20 20.26 -17.45
N LEU A 138 24.89 19.22 -16.66
CA LEU A 138 25.29 19.14 -15.25
C LEU A 138 26.82 19.06 -15.09
N ALA A 139 27.50 18.34 -16.00
CA ALA A 139 28.97 18.18 -15.90
C ALA A 139 29.68 19.51 -16.14
N VAL A 140 29.22 20.27 -17.12
CA VAL A 140 29.75 21.63 -17.36
C VAL A 140 29.43 22.54 -16.19
N GLY A 141 28.18 22.51 -15.68
CA GLY A 141 27.79 23.35 -14.54
C GLY A 141 28.61 23.09 -13.29
N PHE A 142 28.90 21.85 -12.93
CA PHE A 142 29.78 21.52 -11.80
C PHE A 142 31.26 21.88 -12.06
N ALA A 143 31.74 21.74 -13.29
CA ALA A 143 33.12 22.09 -13.63
C ALA A 143 33.38 23.61 -13.61
N GLU A 144 32.37 24.41 -13.87
CA GLU A 144 32.44 25.88 -13.88
C GLU A 144 32.07 26.53 -12.53
N ALA A 145 31.56 25.73 -11.56
CA ALA A 145 31.17 26.25 -10.27
C ALA A 145 32.36 26.66 -9.42
N ASP A 146 32.33 27.85 -8.82
CA ASP A 146 33.35 28.33 -7.87
C ASP A 146 33.30 27.51 -6.56
N GLU A 147 32.12 27.10 -6.13
CA GLU A 147 31.91 26.25 -4.93
C GLU A 147 30.81 25.21 -5.20
N VAL A 148 30.97 24.01 -4.66
CA VAL A 148 29.95 22.92 -4.71
C VAL A 148 29.57 22.58 -3.28
N VAL A 149 28.27 22.62 -2.99
CA VAL A 149 27.70 22.25 -1.70
C VAL A 149 26.79 21.05 -1.90
N GLU A 150 27.05 19.96 -1.17
CA GLU A 150 26.21 18.75 -1.14
C GLU A 150 25.59 18.58 0.26
N LEU A 151 24.28 18.55 0.32
CA LEU A 151 23.53 18.42 1.58
C LEU A 151 22.39 17.42 1.40
N GLU A 152 22.15 16.63 2.43
CA GLU A 152 21.00 15.71 2.51
C GLU A 152 19.93 16.27 3.45
N PHE A 153 18.68 16.29 3.01
CA PHE A 153 17.56 16.75 3.80
C PHE A 153 16.50 15.66 3.90
N THR A 154 16.01 15.41 5.11
CA THR A 154 14.92 14.48 5.37
C THR A 154 13.75 15.20 6.05
N THR A 155 12.53 14.83 5.69
CA THR A 155 11.31 15.30 6.35
C THR A 155 10.52 14.11 6.86
N ALA A 156 9.90 14.25 8.05
CA ALA A 156 8.95 13.25 8.52
C ALA A 156 7.68 13.26 7.67
N ALA A 157 7.09 12.08 7.48
CA ALA A 157 5.75 11.99 6.94
C ALA A 157 4.76 12.55 7.98
N VAL A 158 3.91 13.49 7.56
CA VAL A 158 2.92 14.12 8.43
C VAL A 158 1.54 14.06 7.79
N HIS A 159 0.51 13.93 8.63
CA HIS A 159 -0.87 14.09 8.18
C HIS A 159 -1.19 15.58 8.05
N GLN A 160 -1.98 15.95 7.03
CA GLN A 160 -2.33 17.35 6.75
C GLN A 160 -3.13 18.02 7.87
N GLY A 161 -3.71 17.23 8.80
CA GLY A 161 -4.45 17.77 9.93
C GLY A 161 -5.77 18.43 9.54
N TYR A 162 -6.57 17.75 8.71
CA TYR A 162 -7.89 18.24 8.33
C TYR A 162 -8.75 18.54 9.55
N ILE A 163 -9.39 19.72 9.58
CA ILE A 163 -10.37 20.08 10.61
C ILE A 163 -11.65 19.28 10.42
N GLU A 164 -12.02 18.99 9.17
CA GLU A 164 -13.17 18.15 8.79
C GLU A 164 -12.65 16.81 8.26
N PRO A 165 -12.69 15.74 9.06
CA PRO A 165 -12.35 14.40 8.59
C PRO A 165 -13.40 13.90 7.61
N HIS A 166 -12.97 13.13 6.62
CA HIS A 166 -13.91 12.45 5.71
C HIS A 166 -14.78 11.48 6.50
N ALA A 167 -16.07 11.57 6.30
CA ALA A 167 -17.08 10.67 6.84
C ALA A 167 -17.52 9.65 5.77
#